data_2337b749a5ce81564e53bf67df7cceea
#
_entry.id   2337b749a5ce81564e53bf67df7cceea
#
_cell.length_a   1.000
_cell.length_b   1.000
_cell.length_c   1.000
_cell.angle_alpha   90.00
_cell.angle_beta   90.00
_cell.angle_gamma   90.00
#
_symmetry.space_group_name_H-M   'P 1'
#
loop_
_entity.id
_entity.type
_entity.pdbx_description
1 polymer ?
#
loop_
_entity_poly.entity_id
_entity_poly.type
_entity_poly.pdbx_seq_one_letter_code
_entity_poly.pdbx_strand_id
1 'polypeptide(L)'
;MYIGKTESNLKWKEIVMKEKIKLRDYNIFYFITLLLILVWKSKDAGIITTFFVVGGGILIIFNYIFFISLFKNLLVFYKRKHENILFLVSFALQLFGAGLFVISIVMNFELLMGPQMDALTLPIILHLIGINLIEIAGLVAYVTQEKSKGSFPWISVILTVLLIISFNDAVLN
;
A
#
# COMPACT_ATOMS: atom_id res chain seq x y z
N MET A 1 -0.60 19.96 -40.89
CA MET A 1 -0.27 20.42 -39.52
C MET A 1 -0.55 19.33 -38.48
N TYR A 2 0.16 18.17 -38.53
CA TYR A 2 -0.09 16.97 -37.70
C TYR A 2 1.16 16.39 -37.00
N ILE A 3 2.30 17.11 -37.04
CA ILE A 3 3.59 16.59 -36.56
C ILE A 3 3.77 16.77 -35.03
N GLY A 4 3.10 17.74 -34.42
CA GLY A 4 3.32 18.03 -32.97
C GLY A 4 2.68 17.07 -31.98
N LYS A 5 1.68 16.25 -32.38
CA LYS A 5 1.02 15.28 -31.48
C LYS A 5 1.80 13.98 -31.29
N THR A 6 2.63 13.60 -32.23
CA THR A 6 3.41 12.36 -32.21
C THR A 6 4.62 12.46 -31.31
N GLU A 7 5.31 13.60 -31.28
CA GLU A 7 6.49 13.79 -30.39
C GLU A 7 6.13 13.93 -28.92
N SER A 8 5.05 14.65 -28.61
CA SER A 8 4.58 14.74 -27.23
C SER A 8 4.13 13.38 -26.69
N ASN A 9 3.44 12.58 -27.50
CA ASN A 9 3.03 11.22 -27.11
C ASN A 9 4.21 10.25 -26.94
N LEU A 10 5.27 10.40 -27.74
CA LEU A 10 6.52 9.61 -27.59
C LEU A 10 7.25 10.00 -26.30
N LYS A 11 7.37 11.27 -26.01
CA LYS A 11 8.02 11.79 -24.79
C LYS A 11 7.28 11.38 -23.53
N TRP A 12 5.94 11.41 -23.54
CA TRP A 12 5.11 10.92 -22.44
C TRP A 12 5.24 9.39 -22.27
N LYS A 13 5.27 8.61 -23.32
CA LYS A 13 5.52 7.16 -23.24
C LYS A 13 6.89 6.85 -22.65
N GLU A 14 7.91 7.60 -23.03
CA GLU A 14 9.27 7.43 -22.52
C GLU A 14 9.39 7.78 -21.03
N ILE A 15 8.71 8.83 -20.56
CA ILE A 15 8.65 9.22 -19.16
C ILE A 15 7.91 8.15 -18.33
N VAL A 16 6.81 7.61 -18.83
CA VAL A 16 6.02 6.58 -18.13
C VAL A 16 6.75 5.25 -18.06
N MET A 17 7.51 4.87 -19.11
CA MET A 17 8.32 3.66 -19.10
C MET A 17 9.54 3.74 -18.14
N LYS A 18 9.96 4.95 -17.75
CA LYS A 18 11.02 5.16 -16.75
C LYS A 18 10.56 5.07 -15.30
N GLU A 19 9.26 5.20 -15.04
CA GLU A 19 8.74 5.07 -13.67
C GLU A 19 8.73 3.60 -13.24
N LYS A 20 9.67 3.26 -12.36
CA LYS A 20 9.78 1.91 -11.78
C LYS A 20 8.87 1.79 -10.55
N ILE A 21 8.09 0.74 -10.52
CA ILE A 21 7.35 0.33 -9.33
C ILE A 21 8.37 -0.16 -8.30
N LYS A 22 8.34 0.42 -7.11
CA LYS A 22 9.25 0.08 -6.01
C LYS A 22 8.48 -0.69 -4.95
N LEU A 23 8.60 -2.00 -4.93
CA LEU A 23 7.99 -2.86 -3.90
C LEU A 23 8.42 -2.44 -2.48
N ARG A 24 9.64 -1.90 -2.33
CA ARG A 24 10.12 -1.37 -1.05
C ARG A 24 9.15 -0.36 -0.42
N ASP A 25 8.54 0.49 -1.21
CA ASP A 25 7.67 1.56 -0.70
C ASP A 25 6.36 0.97 -0.12
N TYR A 26 5.87 -0.13 -0.71
CA TYR A 26 4.75 -0.90 -0.18
C TYR A 26 5.13 -1.63 1.11
N ASN A 27 6.25 -2.34 1.12
CA ASN A 27 6.73 -3.08 2.29
C ASN A 27 7.00 -2.17 3.49
N ILE A 28 7.52 -0.97 3.28
CA ILE A 28 7.73 0.03 4.35
C ILE A 28 6.40 0.45 4.96
N PHE A 29 5.41 0.75 4.14
CA PHE A 29 4.08 1.12 4.64
C PHE A 29 3.43 -0.02 5.44
N TYR A 30 3.50 -1.23 4.90
CA TYR A 30 2.96 -2.42 5.56
C TYR A 30 3.64 -2.66 6.91
N PHE A 31 4.96 -2.52 6.96
CA PHE A 31 5.74 -2.64 8.18
C PHE A 31 5.39 -1.57 9.22
N ILE A 32 5.23 -0.31 8.79
CA ILE A 32 4.80 0.78 9.69
C ILE A 32 3.40 0.50 10.25
N THR A 33 2.48 0.03 9.43
CA THR A 33 1.13 -0.33 9.88
C THR A 33 1.17 -1.49 10.88
N LEU A 34 2.04 -2.50 10.64
CA LEU A 34 2.28 -3.58 11.58
C LEU A 34 2.80 -3.06 12.93
N LEU A 35 3.78 -2.16 12.92
CA LEU A 35 4.30 -1.55 14.16
C LEU A 35 3.22 -0.79 14.93
N LEU A 36 2.36 -0.04 14.23
CA LEU A 36 1.23 0.66 14.83
C LEU A 36 0.28 -0.30 15.55
N ILE A 37 -0.04 -1.41 14.93
CA ILE A 37 -0.91 -2.45 15.51
C ILE A 37 -0.26 -3.08 16.74
N LEU A 38 1.03 -3.42 16.67
CA LEU A 38 1.76 -4.02 17.79
C LEU A 38 1.85 -3.07 18.98
N VAL A 39 2.11 -1.78 18.73
CA VAL A 39 2.10 -0.73 19.78
C VAL A 39 0.71 -0.61 20.40
N TRP A 40 -0.33 -0.59 19.58
CA TRP A 40 -1.70 -0.53 20.06
C TRP A 40 -2.08 -1.74 20.92
N LYS A 41 -1.69 -2.94 20.50
CA LYS A 41 -1.92 -4.19 21.25
C LYS A 41 -1.14 -4.28 22.56
N SER A 42 -0.06 -3.54 22.73
CA SER A 42 0.73 -3.56 23.98
C SER A 42 -0.10 -3.15 25.20
N LYS A 43 -1.20 -2.39 24.99
CA LYS A 43 -2.06 -1.82 26.03
C LYS A 43 -1.31 -0.98 27.10
N ASP A 44 -0.02 -0.75 26.90
CA ASP A 44 0.80 0.08 27.78
C ASP A 44 0.67 1.55 27.38
N ALA A 45 -0.03 2.32 28.22
CA ALA A 45 -0.27 3.74 27.96
C ALA A 45 1.04 4.55 27.84
N GLY A 46 2.10 4.16 28.54
CA GLY A 46 3.42 4.81 28.44
C GLY A 46 4.06 4.58 27.09
N ILE A 47 4.05 3.34 26.61
CA ILE A 47 4.57 2.97 25.28
C ILE A 47 3.77 3.68 24.19
N ILE A 48 2.43 3.64 24.26
CA ILE A 48 1.54 4.27 23.29
C ILE A 48 1.81 5.78 23.25
N THR A 49 1.82 6.45 24.40
CA THR A 49 2.05 7.90 24.48
C THR A 49 3.43 8.27 23.92
N THR A 50 4.49 7.57 24.33
CA THR A 50 5.84 7.81 23.83
C THR A 50 5.93 7.62 22.34
N PHE A 51 5.33 6.56 21.81
CA PHE A 51 5.33 6.28 20.38
C PHE A 51 4.62 7.38 19.57
N PHE A 52 3.44 7.85 20.03
CA PHE A 52 2.69 8.89 19.31
C PHE A 52 3.32 10.28 19.50
N VAL A 53 3.87 10.62 20.66
CA VAL A 53 4.51 11.93 20.88
C VAL A 53 5.84 12.02 20.12
N VAL A 54 6.69 10.99 20.22
CA VAL A 54 8.02 11.01 19.59
C VAL A 54 7.96 10.60 18.12
N GLY A 55 7.12 9.61 17.77
CA GLY A 55 7.01 9.04 16.44
C GLY A 55 5.91 9.65 15.56
N GLY A 56 4.91 10.32 16.17
CA GLY A 56 3.69 10.73 15.47
C GLY A 56 3.95 11.67 14.28
N GLY A 57 4.84 12.63 14.43
CA GLY A 57 5.22 13.53 13.34
C GLY A 57 5.90 12.78 12.17
N ILE A 58 6.78 11.85 12.50
CA ILE A 58 7.46 11.01 11.52
C ILE A 58 6.45 10.11 10.79
N LEU A 59 5.51 9.52 11.53
CA LEU A 59 4.47 8.67 10.96
C LEU A 59 3.54 9.44 10.01
N ILE A 60 3.16 10.68 10.34
CA ILE A 60 2.35 11.52 9.46
C ILE A 60 3.09 11.79 8.15
N ILE A 61 4.38 12.14 8.21
CA ILE A 61 5.21 12.38 7.04
C ILE A 61 5.32 11.11 6.18
N PHE A 62 5.59 9.96 6.80
CA PHE A 62 5.68 8.69 6.08
C PHE A 62 4.34 8.30 5.42
N ASN A 63 3.22 8.46 6.12
CA ASN A 63 1.90 8.22 5.54
C ASN A 63 1.62 9.14 4.36
N TYR A 64 1.97 10.41 4.46
CA TYR A 64 1.80 11.37 3.36
C TYR A 64 2.63 10.97 2.11
N ILE A 65 3.93 10.65 2.31
CA ILE A 65 4.80 10.17 1.24
C ILE A 65 4.25 8.88 0.62
N PHE A 66 3.72 7.99 1.44
CA PHE A 66 3.13 6.75 0.98
C PHE A 66 1.88 6.98 0.12
N PHE A 67 0.96 7.85 0.54
CA PHE A 67 -0.23 8.19 -0.26
C PHE A 67 0.14 8.79 -1.62
N ILE A 68 1.17 9.65 -1.67
CA ILE A 68 1.67 10.18 -2.94
C ILE A 68 2.23 9.04 -3.81
N SER A 69 2.97 8.10 -3.22
CA SER A 69 3.51 6.94 -3.93
C SER A 69 2.41 6.02 -4.45
N LEU A 70 1.39 5.74 -3.63
CA LEU A 70 0.21 4.96 -4.04
C LEU A 70 -0.49 5.59 -5.24
N PHE A 71 -0.72 6.90 -5.18
CA PHE A 71 -1.39 7.62 -6.26
C PHE A 71 -0.57 7.59 -7.56
N LYS A 72 0.74 7.80 -7.47
CA LYS A 72 1.65 7.66 -8.61
C LYS A 72 1.61 6.25 -9.20
N ASN A 73 1.70 5.22 -8.35
CA ASN A 73 1.64 3.83 -8.80
C ASN A 73 0.30 3.49 -9.46
N LEU A 74 -0.81 4.01 -8.92
CA LEU A 74 -2.13 3.85 -9.52
C LEU A 74 -2.18 4.43 -10.94
N LEU A 75 -1.60 5.61 -11.15
CA LEU A 75 -1.48 6.21 -12.48
C LEU A 75 -0.59 5.38 -13.42
N VAL A 76 0.52 4.83 -12.91
CA VAL A 76 1.39 3.94 -13.70
C VAL A 76 0.64 2.68 -14.11
N PHE A 77 -0.08 2.02 -13.20
CA PHE A 77 -0.87 0.83 -13.51
C PHE A 77 -1.95 1.13 -14.54
N TYR A 78 -2.67 2.24 -14.39
CA TYR A 78 -3.68 2.66 -15.35
C TYR A 78 -3.10 2.90 -16.74
N LYS A 79 -1.95 3.56 -16.86
CA LYS A 79 -1.29 3.81 -18.14
C LYS A 79 -0.76 2.52 -18.80
N ARG A 80 -0.29 1.57 -17.98
CA ARG A 80 0.29 0.30 -18.44
C ARG A 80 -0.72 -0.85 -18.57
N LYS A 81 -1.99 -0.63 -18.28
CA LYS A 81 -3.05 -1.67 -18.32
C LYS A 81 -3.16 -2.39 -19.69
N HIS A 82 -2.77 -1.71 -20.75
CA HIS A 82 -2.80 -2.28 -22.12
C HIS A 82 -1.55 -3.11 -22.44
N GLU A 83 -0.47 -3.00 -21.67
CA GLU A 83 0.75 -3.77 -21.89
C GLU A 83 0.61 -5.20 -21.34
N ASN A 84 -0.06 -5.35 -20.21
CA ASN A 84 -0.27 -6.65 -19.58
C ASN A 84 -1.52 -6.60 -18.68
N ILE A 85 -2.36 -7.64 -18.79
CA ILE A 85 -3.57 -7.78 -17.96
C ILE A 85 -3.26 -7.70 -16.45
N LEU A 86 -2.07 -8.11 -16.01
CA LEU A 86 -1.67 -8.04 -14.61
C LEU A 86 -1.53 -6.60 -14.10
N PHE A 87 -1.21 -5.62 -14.94
CA PHE A 87 -1.26 -4.21 -14.56
C PHE A 87 -2.69 -3.71 -14.36
N LEU A 88 -3.64 -4.22 -15.16
CA LEU A 88 -5.06 -3.93 -14.95
C LEU A 88 -5.56 -4.53 -13.64
N VAL A 89 -5.18 -5.78 -13.35
CA VAL A 89 -5.50 -6.45 -12.09
C VAL A 89 -4.92 -5.67 -10.91
N SER A 90 -3.64 -5.27 -10.98
CA SER A 90 -2.99 -4.46 -9.94
C SER A 90 -3.68 -3.11 -9.75
N PHE A 91 -4.13 -2.47 -10.84
CA PHE A 91 -4.90 -1.23 -10.76
C PHE A 91 -6.22 -1.44 -10.01
N ALA A 92 -6.99 -2.48 -10.37
CA ALA A 92 -8.25 -2.78 -9.73
C ALA A 92 -8.09 -3.13 -8.23
N LEU A 93 -7.11 -3.98 -7.90
CA LEU A 93 -6.80 -4.36 -6.52
C LEU A 93 -6.39 -3.15 -5.68
N GLN A 94 -5.53 -2.28 -6.21
CA GLN A 94 -5.07 -1.10 -5.49
C GLN A 94 -6.18 -0.08 -5.29
N LEU A 95 -7.03 0.14 -6.31
CA LEU A 95 -8.17 1.05 -6.20
C LEU A 95 -9.18 0.56 -5.16
N PHE A 96 -9.54 -0.72 -5.23
CA PHE A 96 -10.49 -1.33 -4.30
C PHE A 96 -9.91 -1.39 -2.88
N GLY A 97 -8.65 -1.79 -2.72
CA GLY A 97 -7.95 -1.80 -1.45
C GLY A 97 -7.86 -0.43 -0.81
N ALA A 98 -7.52 0.61 -1.59
CA ALA A 98 -7.48 1.99 -1.12
C ALA A 98 -8.88 2.49 -0.69
N GLY A 99 -9.93 2.11 -1.41
CA GLY A 99 -11.31 2.41 -1.04
C GLY A 99 -11.70 1.81 0.31
N LEU A 100 -11.45 0.51 0.51
CA LEU A 100 -11.71 -0.16 1.79
C LEU A 100 -10.89 0.43 2.94
N PHE A 101 -9.62 0.77 2.69
CA PHE A 101 -8.74 1.41 3.65
C PHE A 101 -9.30 2.77 4.10
N VAL A 102 -9.74 3.63 3.16
CA VAL A 102 -10.33 4.93 3.48
C VAL A 102 -11.65 4.76 4.25
N ILE A 103 -12.52 3.84 3.81
CA ILE A 103 -13.78 3.54 4.52
C ILE A 103 -13.48 3.10 5.96
N SER A 104 -12.51 2.23 6.15
CA SER A 104 -12.13 1.74 7.48
C SER A 104 -11.64 2.87 8.39
N ILE A 105 -10.87 3.83 7.86
CA ILE A 105 -10.40 5.00 8.61
C ILE A 105 -11.58 5.87 9.05
N VAL A 106 -12.52 6.16 8.14
CA VAL A 106 -13.71 6.96 8.45
C VAL A 106 -14.54 6.30 9.55
N MET A 107 -14.79 4.98 9.43
CA MET A 107 -15.54 4.21 10.42
C MET A 107 -14.78 4.10 11.76
N ASN A 108 -13.46 3.96 11.76
CA ASN A 108 -12.64 3.93 12.96
C ASN A 108 -12.57 5.27 13.68
N PHE A 109 -12.73 6.39 12.97
CA PHE A 109 -12.75 7.71 13.58
C PHE A 109 -13.93 7.87 14.56
N GLU A 110 -15.07 7.26 14.26
CA GLU A 110 -16.21 7.22 15.15
C GLU A 110 -15.99 6.29 16.37
N LEU A 111 -15.25 5.18 16.17
CA LEU A 111 -14.94 4.20 17.22
C LEU A 111 -13.80 4.65 18.16
N LEU A 112 -12.84 5.46 17.68
CA LEU A 112 -11.78 6.06 18.50
C LEU A 112 -12.35 6.99 19.60
N MET A 113 -13.58 7.45 19.43
CA MET A 113 -14.30 8.30 20.38
C MET A 113 -15.21 7.50 21.34
N GLY A 114 -15.29 6.16 21.21
CA GLY A 114 -16.16 5.29 21.99
C GLY A 114 -15.42 4.28 22.89
N PRO A 115 -16.05 3.80 23.97
CA PRO A 115 -15.40 2.97 25.00
C PRO A 115 -15.27 1.47 24.70
N GLN A 116 -15.56 0.99 23.48
CA GLN A 116 -15.60 -0.44 23.17
C GLN A 116 -14.63 -0.81 22.03
N MET A 117 -13.39 -1.17 22.42
CA MET A 117 -12.36 -1.61 21.47
C MET A 117 -11.99 -3.12 21.57
N ASP A 118 -12.76 -3.93 22.26
CA ASP A 118 -12.35 -5.32 22.58
C ASP A 118 -12.79 -6.38 21.56
N ALA A 119 -13.41 -6.01 20.44
CA ALA A 119 -13.84 -6.96 19.40
C ALA A 119 -13.20 -6.64 18.05
N LEU A 120 -12.97 -7.68 17.25
CA LEU A 120 -12.69 -7.56 15.82
C LEU A 120 -13.89 -6.89 15.15
N THR A 121 -13.86 -5.58 15.09
CA THR A 121 -14.94 -4.78 14.53
C THR A 121 -14.85 -4.76 13.00
N LEU A 122 -15.99 -4.59 12.33
CA LEU A 122 -16.05 -4.48 10.87
C LEU A 122 -15.01 -3.49 10.31
N PRO A 123 -14.76 -2.30 10.89
CA PRO A 123 -13.73 -1.38 10.43
C PRO A 123 -12.32 -1.99 10.42
N ILE A 124 -11.95 -2.77 11.44
CA ILE A 124 -10.65 -3.44 11.51
C ILE A 124 -10.50 -4.46 10.40
N ILE A 125 -11.56 -5.24 10.14
CA ILE A 125 -11.59 -6.22 9.05
C ILE A 125 -11.43 -5.53 7.70
N LEU A 126 -12.17 -4.44 7.45
CA LEU A 126 -12.05 -3.67 6.21
C LEU A 126 -10.66 -3.08 6.03
N HIS A 127 -10.06 -2.58 7.12
CA HIS A 127 -8.70 -2.08 7.14
C HIS A 127 -7.69 -3.16 6.75
N LEU A 128 -7.79 -4.32 7.36
CA LEU A 128 -6.95 -5.49 7.09
C LEU A 128 -7.05 -5.91 5.62
N ILE A 129 -8.26 -6.07 5.10
CA ILE A 129 -8.49 -6.44 3.70
C ILE A 129 -7.93 -5.35 2.77
N GLY A 130 -8.21 -4.08 3.05
CA GLY A 130 -7.75 -2.96 2.23
C GLY A 130 -6.23 -2.92 2.09
N ILE A 131 -5.50 -3.03 3.19
CA ILE A 131 -4.03 -3.03 3.21
C ILE A 131 -3.47 -4.25 2.48
N ASN A 132 -4.01 -5.45 2.74
CA ASN A 132 -3.58 -6.65 2.03
C ASN A 132 -3.75 -6.54 0.52
N LEU A 133 -4.86 -5.98 0.05
CA LEU A 133 -5.10 -5.78 -1.39
C LEU A 133 -4.11 -4.79 -2.01
N ILE A 134 -3.77 -3.71 -1.30
CA ILE A 134 -2.77 -2.73 -1.74
C ILE A 134 -1.39 -3.41 -1.86
N GLU A 135 -0.99 -4.21 -0.87
CA GLU A 135 0.30 -4.91 -0.87
C GLU A 135 0.38 -5.94 -2.00
N ILE A 136 -0.68 -6.73 -2.18
CA ILE A 136 -0.77 -7.71 -3.28
C ILE A 136 -0.72 -7.01 -4.64
N ALA A 137 -1.40 -5.88 -4.79
CA ALA A 137 -1.35 -5.08 -6.03
C ALA A 137 0.08 -4.63 -6.36
N GLY A 138 0.80 -4.13 -5.35
CA GLY A 138 2.21 -3.74 -5.47
C GLY A 138 3.10 -4.91 -5.86
N LEU A 139 2.92 -6.06 -5.21
CA LEU A 139 3.68 -7.28 -5.48
C LEU A 139 3.45 -7.79 -6.91
N VAL A 140 2.19 -7.90 -7.35
CA VAL A 140 1.82 -8.37 -8.70
C VAL A 140 2.42 -7.45 -9.76
N ALA A 141 2.29 -6.14 -9.59
CA ALA A 141 2.83 -5.16 -10.53
C ALA A 141 4.37 -5.20 -10.58
N TYR A 142 5.02 -5.33 -9.43
CA TYR A 142 6.48 -5.43 -9.33
C TYR A 142 7.01 -6.70 -10.01
N VAL A 143 6.41 -7.86 -9.72
CA VAL A 143 6.79 -9.13 -10.34
C VAL A 143 6.60 -9.07 -11.85
N THR A 144 5.48 -8.49 -12.31
CA THR A 144 5.21 -8.30 -13.75
C THR A 144 6.28 -7.44 -14.42
N GLN A 145 6.69 -6.36 -13.75
CA GLN A 145 7.74 -5.48 -14.24
C GLN A 145 9.11 -6.17 -14.29
N GLU A 146 9.50 -6.92 -13.26
CA GLU A 146 10.79 -7.62 -13.23
C GLU A 146 10.83 -8.80 -14.20
N LYS A 147 9.73 -9.56 -14.34
CA LYS A 147 9.62 -10.63 -15.32
C LYS A 147 9.81 -10.12 -16.76
N SER A 148 9.35 -8.92 -17.06
CA SER A 148 9.56 -8.29 -18.38
C SER A 148 11.04 -8.02 -18.70
N LYS A 149 11.91 -7.99 -17.67
CA LYS A 149 13.36 -7.83 -17.79
C LYS A 149 14.13 -9.17 -17.80
N GLY A 150 13.41 -10.30 -17.77
CA GLY A 150 14.02 -11.63 -17.77
C GLY A 150 14.50 -12.14 -16.42
N SER A 151 14.18 -11.45 -15.31
CA SER A 151 14.54 -11.87 -13.95
C SER A 151 13.28 -12.07 -13.10
N PHE A 152 13.32 -13.05 -12.19
CA PHE A 152 12.26 -13.23 -11.21
C PHE A 152 12.77 -12.87 -9.80
N PRO A 153 12.14 -11.90 -9.11
CA PRO A 153 12.66 -11.36 -7.85
C PRO A 153 12.27 -12.23 -6.64
N TRP A 154 12.75 -13.47 -6.56
CA TRP A 154 12.39 -14.44 -5.52
C TRP A 154 12.53 -13.91 -4.09
N ILE A 155 13.65 -13.26 -3.77
CA ILE A 155 13.92 -12.73 -2.42
C ILE A 155 12.85 -11.71 -2.03
N SER A 156 12.55 -10.76 -2.93
CA SER A 156 11.55 -9.72 -2.66
C SER A 156 10.14 -10.33 -2.49
N VAL A 157 9.79 -11.33 -3.29
CA VAL A 157 8.51 -12.04 -3.18
C VAL A 157 8.39 -12.75 -1.84
N ILE A 158 9.42 -13.53 -1.45
CA ILE A 158 9.43 -14.27 -0.18
C ILE A 158 9.31 -13.30 1.01
N LEU A 159 10.10 -12.22 1.02
CA LEU A 159 10.06 -11.22 2.10
C LEU A 159 8.68 -10.56 2.20
N THR A 160 8.06 -10.21 1.07
CA THR A 160 6.72 -9.61 1.06
C THR A 160 5.66 -10.59 1.56
N VAL A 161 5.71 -11.86 1.14
CA VAL A 161 4.78 -12.89 1.61
C VAL A 161 4.93 -13.12 3.11
N LEU A 162 6.16 -13.20 3.63
CA LEU A 162 6.41 -13.33 5.06
C LEU A 162 5.85 -12.12 5.83
N LEU A 163 6.02 -10.92 5.30
CA LEU A 163 5.48 -9.71 5.91
C LEU A 163 3.95 -9.74 5.95
N ILE A 164 3.27 -10.16 4.87
CA ILE A 164 1.82 -10.34 4.82
C ILE A 164 1.35 -11.36 5.89
N ILE A 165 2.02 -12.49 5.99
CA ILE A 165 1.69 -13.52 6.99
C ILE A 165 1.84 -12.95 8.41
N SER A 166 2.99 -12.33 8.71
CA SER A 166 3.27 -11.75 10.04
C SER A 166 2.26 -10.65 10.42
N PHE A 167 1.85 -9.84 9.46
CA PHE A 167 0.86 -8.80 9.67
C PHE A 167 -0.51 -9.39 10.01
N ASN A 168 -0.98 -10.35 9.21
CA ASN A 168 -2.28 -10.98 9.44
C ASN A 168 -2.29 -11.72 10.78
N ASP A 169 -1.22 -12.41 11.12
CA ASP A 169 -1.08 -13.08 12.42
C ASP A 169 -1.14 -12.08 13.57
N ALA A 170 -0.41 -10.96 13.47
CA ALA A 170 -0.43 -9.91 14.49
C ALA A 170 -1.81 -9.24 14.67
N VAL A 171 -2.64 -9.20 13.63
CA VAL A 171 -3.99 -8.61 13.72
C VAL A 171 -4.99 -9.60 14.27
N LEU A 172 -4.91 -10.87 13.88
CA LEU A 172 -5.91 -11.89 14.20
C LEU A 172 -5.69 -12.53 15.57
N ASN A 173 -4.45 -12.60 16.07
CA ASN A 173 -4.05 -13.16 17.36
C ASN A 173 -3.64 -12.08 18.36
#